data_b576756ba9dc2db8589acae5fded7844
#
_entry.id   b576756ba9dc2db8589acae5fded7844
#
_cell.length_a   1.000
_cell.length_b   1.000
_cell.length_c   1.000
_cell.angle_alpha   90.00
_cell.angle_beta   90.00
_cell.angle_gamma   90.00
#
_symmetry.space_group_name_H-M   'P 1'
#
loop_
_entity.id
_entity.type
_entity.pdbx_description
1 polymer ?
#
loop_
_entity_poly.entity_id
_entity_poly.type
_entity_poly.pdbx_seq_one_letter_code
_entity_poly.pdbx_strand_id
1 'polypeptide(L)'
;EQKIRKYLIDNNFVDCIIQLPENLFFGTSIATCIMVLKKSKKDNSTLFIDASKQCIKVSNNNQLTEKNIADIVKIFEDREDVEYTAKLVSNKEIEENDYNLSVSTYVEQEDTREHIDIDVLNKEIDEIVEREQLLRDEIKKIISEIEV
;
A
#
# COMPACT_ATOMS: atom_id res chain seq x y z
N GLU A 1 -11.59 23.10 2.76
CA GLU A 1 -11.30 21.72 3.21
C GLU A 1 -10.28 21.73 4.34
N GLN A 2 -9.07 22.32 4.20
CA GLN A 2 -8.04 22.43 5.25
C GLN A 2 -8.57 23.06 6.55
N LYS A 3 -9.38 24.14 6.47
CA LYS A 3 -9.99 24.78 7.66
C LYS A 3 -10.87 23.83 8.47
N ILE A 4 -11.54 22.88 7.82
CA ILE A 4 -12.38 21.88 8.49
C ILE A 4 -11.49 20.87 9.20
N ARG A 5 -10.45 20.36 8.52
CA ARG A 5 -9.48 19.43 9.13
C ARG A 5 -8.80 20.08 10.33
N LYS A 6 -8.32 21.31 10.17
CA LYS A 6 -7.76 22.09 11.28
C LYS A 6 -8.70 22.17 12.47
N TYR A 7 -9.96 22.57 12.24
CA TYR A 7 -10.96 22.64 13.31
C TYR A 7 -11.15 21.32 14.04
N LEU A 8 -11.22 20.21 13.30
CA LEU A 8 -11.41 18.88 13.90
C LEU A 8 -10.22 18.43 14.74
N ILE A 9 -9.00 18.68 14.30
CA ILE A 9 -7.77 18.32 15.01
C ILE A 9 -7.53 19.23 16.21
N ASP A 10 -7.67 20.55 16.05
CA ASP A 10 -7.49 21.54 17.14
C ASP A 10 -8.46 21.30 18.30
N ASN A 11 -9.68 20.82 18.00
CA ASN A 11 -10.67 20.46 19.01
C ASN A 11 -10.57 18.99 19.46
N ASN A 12 -9.56 18.26 19.02
CA ASN A 12 -9.30 16.87 19.39
C ASN A 12 -10.49 15.93 19.12
N PHE A 13 -11.20 16.13 18.00
CA PHE A 13 -12.38 15.34 17.66
C PHE A 13 -12.06 14.07 16.83
N VAL A 14 -10.93 14.03 16.12
CA VAL A 14 -10.58 12.88 15.29
C VAL A 14 -9.96 11.78 16.16
N ASP A 15 -10.61 10.65 16.25
CA ASP A 15 -10.16 9.49 17.03
C ASP A 15 -9.36 8.51 16.18
N CYS A 16 -9.88 8.16 15.00
CA CYS A 16 -9.22 7.23 14.08
C CYS A 16 -9.56 7.56 12.63
N ILE A 17 -8.62 7.25 11.72
CA ILE A 17 -8.83 7.27 10.27
C ILE A 17 -8.41 5.92 9.72
N ILE A 18 -9.33 5.23 9.05
CA ILE A 18 -9.13 3.90 8.48
C ILE A 18 -9.23 4.02 6.97
N GLN A 19 -8.15 3.75 6.25
CA GLN A 19 -8.17 3.66 4.80
C GLN A 19 -8.69 2.28 4.39
N LEU A 20 -9.69 2.26 3.53
CA LEU A 20 -10.30 1.04 3.00
C LEU A 20 -9.72 0.69 1.63
N PRO A 21 -9.84 -0.58 1.20
CA PRO A 21 -9.44 -1.02 -0.14
C PRO A 21 -10.16 -0.25 -1.25
N GLU A 22 -9.49 -0.13 -2.40
CA GLU A 22 -10.11 0.29 -3.66
C GLU A 22 -11.18 -0.71 -4.11
N ASN A 23 -12.04 -0.30 -5.05
CA ASN A 23 -13.08 -1.16 -5.62
C ASN A 23 -13.97 -1.88 -4.59
N LEU A 24 -14.13 -1.31 -3.39
CA LEU A 24 -14.97 -1.88 -2.33
C LEU A 24 -16.46 -1.58 -2.58
N PHE A 25 -16.77 -0.41 -3.14
CA PHE A 25 -18.14 0.03 -3.39
C PHE A 25 -18.51 -0.13 -4.86
N PHE A 26 -19.76 -0.50 -5.11
CA PHE A 26 -20.27 -0.68 -6.47
C PHE A 26 -20.19 0.63 -7.28
N GLY A 27 -19.66 0.52 -8.51
CA GLY A 27 -19.60 1.66 -9.44
C GLY A 27 -18.47 2.67 -9.21
N THR A 28 -17.55 2.42 -8.29
CA THR A 28 -16.36 3.26 -8.08
C THR A 28 -15.11 2.44 -7.79
N SER A 29 -13.99 2.85 -8.39
CA SER A 29 -12.66 2.29 -8.12
C SER A 29 -11.87 3.07 -7.07
N ILE A 30 -12.47 4.13 -6.51
CA ILE A 30 -11.75 5.04 -5.61
C ILE A 30 -11.63 4.41 -4.22
N ALA A 31 -10.43 4.47 -3.65
CA ALA A 31 -10.22 4.14 -2.25
C ALA A 31 -10.99 5.14 -1.36
N THR A 32 -11.67 4.62 -0.34
CA THR A 32 -12.42 5.42 0.61
C THR A 32 -11.82 5.32 2.01
N CYS A 33 -12.19 6.19 2.91
CA CYS A 33 -11.76 6.12 4.31
C CYS A 33 -12.95 6.26 5.26
N ILE A 34 -12.82 5.66 6.44
CA ILE A 34 -13.71 5.87 7.59
C ILE A 34 -13.02 6.84 8.54
N MET A 35 -13.67 7.93 8.87
CA MET A 35 -13.22 8.86 9.90
C MET A 35 -14.08 8.67 11.15
N VAL A 36 -13.46 8.27 12.24
CA VAL A 36 -14.11 8.11 13.54
C VAL A 36 -13.94 9.40 14.33
N LEU A 37 -15.05 10.01 14.72
CA LEU A 37 -15.08 11.24 15.51
C LEU A 37 -15.57 10.96 16.93
N LYS A 38 -14.87 11.53 17.94
CA LYS A 38 -15.18 11.37 19.35
C LYS A 38 -15.03 12.69 20.10
N LYS A 39 -16.11 13.17 20.72
CA LYS A 39 -16.11 14.45 21.46
C LYS A 39 -15.43 14.39 22.83
N SER A 40 -15.36 13.22 23.45
CA SER A 40 -14.86 13.03 24.83
C SER A 40 -13.49 12.36 24.87
N LYS A 41 -12.63 12.62 23.88
CA LYS A 41 -11.31 12.08 23.79
C LYS A 41 -10.40 12.70 24.87
N LYS A 42 -9.59 11.86 25.54
CA LYS A 42 -8.71 12.30 26.63
C LYS A 42 -7.26 12.47 26.19
N ASP A 43 -6.85 11.73 25.17
CA ASP A 43 -5.53 11.77 24.56
C ASP A 43 -5.52 12.72 23.35
N ASN A 44 -4.37 13.28 23.02
CA ASN A 44 -4.18 14.17 21.87
C ASN A 44 -3.47 13.44 20.72
N SER A 45 -3.95 12.24 20.39
CA SER A 45 -3.39 11.40 19.32
C SER A 45 -4.50 10.86 18.43
N THR A 46 -4.24 10.71 17.15
CA THR A 46 -5.14 10.11 16.16
C THR A 46 -4.53 8.83 15.65
N LEU A 47 -5.31 7.75 15.61
CA LEU A 47 -4.87 6.48 15.06
C LEU A 47 -5.12 6.47 13.55
N PHE A 48 -4.09 6.16 12.77
CA PHE A 48 -4.20 5.94 11.33
C PHE A 48 -4.04 4.45 11.06
N ILE A 49 -4.98 3.87 10.30
CA ILE A 49 -4.97 2.45 9.94
C ILE A 49 -5.02 2.32 8.42
N ASP A 50 -4.05 1.64 7.84
CA ASP A 50 -4.06 1.23 6.44
C ASP A 50 -4.63 -0.18 6.29
N ALA A 51 -5.89 -0.27 5.90
CA ALA A 51 -6.57 -1.52 5.57
C ALA A 51 -6.68 -1.75 4.05
N SER A 52 -5.93 -1.02 3.23
CA SER A 52 -6.02 -1.09 1.76
C SER A 52 -5.74 -2.48 1.19
N LYS A 53 -4.88 -3.26 1.87
CA LYS A 53 -4.54 -4.65 1.49
C LYS A 53 -5.47 -5.70 2.14
N GLN A 54 -6.32 -5.32 3.08
CA GLN A 54 -7.18 -6.24 3.85
C GLN A 54 -8.50 -6.52 3.11
N CYS A 55 -8.42 -7.22 2.00
CA CYS A 55 -9.61 -7.60 1.23
C CYS A 55 -9.38 -8.90 0.47
N ILE A 56 -10.48 -9.48 0.00
CA ILE A 56 -10.46 -10.54 -1.01
C ILE A 56 -11.03 -9.99 -2.31
N LYS A 57 -10.48 -10.44 -3.44
CA LYS A 57 -10.99 -10.07 -4.75
C LYS A 57 -12.13 -10.99 -5.14
N VAL A 58 -13.32 -10.42 -5.35
CA VAL A 58 -14.49 -11.14 -5.82
C VAL A 58 -14.91 -10.56 -7.17
N SER A 59 -14.55 -11.24 -8.26
CA SER A 59 -14.74 -10.74 -9.63
C SER A 59 -13.98 -9.41 -9.85
N ASN A 60 -14.69 -8.33 -10.15
CA ASN A 60 -14.11 -7.02 -10.40
C ASN A 60 -14.06 -6.10 -9.15
N ASN A 61 -14.64 -6.55 -8.04
CA ASN A 61 -14.71 -5.78 -6.80
C ASN A 61 -13.89 -6.43 -5.69
N ASN A 62 -13.48 -5.62 -4.74
CA ASN A 62 -12.90 -6.08 -3.48
C ASN A 62 -14.00 -6.25 -2.44
N GLN A 63 -13.84 -7.20 -1.53
CA GLN A 63 -14.77 -7.46 -0.44
C GLN A 63 -14.02 -7.64 0.87
N LEU A 64 -14.53 -7.04 1.95
CA LEU A 64 -14.06 -7.29 3.30
C LEU A 64 -14.71 -8.58 3.82
N THR A 65 -13.89 -9.49 4.33
CA THR A 65 -14.36 -10.67 5.06
C THR A 65 -14.61 -10.33 6.51
N GLU A 66 -15.36 -11.16 7.23
CA GLU A 66 -15.54 -11.03 8.68
C GLU A 66 -14.19 -11.02 9.41
N LYS A 67 -13.22 -11.81 8.94
CA LYS A 67 -11.86 -11.81 9.48
C LYS A 67 -11.16 -10.46 9.29
N ASN A 68 -11.20 -9.89 8.08
CA ASN A 68 -10.60 -8.58 7.82
C ASN A 68 -11.21 -7.50 8.72
N ILE A 69 -12.54 -7.54 8.90
CA ILE A 69 -13.25 -6.61 9.78
C ILE A 69 -12.80 -6.80 11.25
N ALA A 70 -12.71 -8.04 11.71
CA ALA A 70 -12.26 -8.34 13.07
C ALA A 70 -10.81 -7.88 13.32
N ASP A 71 -9.91 -8.08 12.34
CA ASP A 71 -8.52 -7.64 12.42
C ASP A 71 -8.43 -6.10 12.49
N ILE A 72 -9.20 -5.38 11.67
CA ILE A 72 -9.26 -3.90 11.70
C ILE A 72 -9.80 -3.40 13.04
N VAL A 73 -10.88 -4.00 13.55
CA VAL A 73 -11.49 -3.64 14.84
C VAL A 73 -10.51 -3.90 15.97
N LYS A 74 -9.79 -5.00 15.95
CA LYS A 74 -8.77 -5.31 16.95
C LYS A 74 -7.66 -4.25 16.99
N ILE A 75 -7.11 -3.85 15.83
CA ILE A 75 -6.11 -2.78 15.74
C ILE A 75 -6.67 -1.46 16.29
N PHE A 76 -7.93 -1.16 15.99
CA PHE A 76 -8.61 0.04 16.50
C PHE A 76 -8.77 0.02 18.03
N GLU A 77 -9.05 -1.14 18.63
CA GLU A 77 -9.21 -1.30 20.08
C GLU A 77 -7.87 -1.28 20.83
N ASP A 78 -6.86 -1.97 20.28
CA ASP A 78 -5.52 -2.07 20.86
C ASP A 78 -4.78 -0.72 20.85
N ARG A 79 -5.04 0.14 19.85
CA ARG A 79 -4.44 1.49 19.69
C ARG A 79 -2.91 1.49 19.77
N GLU A 80 -2.28 0.48 19.23
CA GLU A 80 -0.83 0.32 19.17
C GLU A 80 -0.31 0.55 17.76
N ASP A 81 0.97 0.93 17.65
CA ASP A 81 1.65 1.00 16.38
C ASP A 81 1.88 -0.41 15.83
N VAL A 82 1.43 -0.63 14.60
CA VAL A 82 1.64 -1.89 13.87
C VAL A 82 2.36 -1.56 12.58
N GLU A 83 3.53 -2.15 12.39
CA GLU A 83 4.38 -1.92 11.23
C GLU A 83 3.58 -2.11 9.92
N TYR A 84 3.70 -1.16 8.98
CA TYR A 84 3.01 -1.09 7.70
C TYR A 84 1.47 -1.11 7.75
N THR A 85 0.87 -1.04 8.94
CA THR A 85 -0.59 -1.18 9.08
C THR A 85 -1.22 -0.09 9.91
N ALA A 86 -0.64 0.29 11.04
CA ALA A 86 -1.23 1.30 11.90
C ALA A 86 -0.19 2.16 12.61
N LYS A 87 -0.49 3.45 12.79
CA LYS A 87 0.35 4.39 13.51
C LYS A 87 -0.49 5.35 14.34
N LEU A 88 -0.09 5.53 15.59
CA LEU A 88 -0.66 6.51 16.51
C LEU A 88 0.12 7.82 16.37
N VAL A 89 -0.53 8.87 15.90
CA VAL A 89 0.09 10.16 15.54
C VAL A 89 -0.43 11.25 16.46
N SER A 90 0.46 12.08 17.00
CA SER A 90 0.06 13.21 17.83
C SER A 90 -0.62 14.32 17.00
N ASN A 91 -1.59 15.02 17.59
CA ASN A 91 -2.24 16.15 16.91
C ASN A 91 -1.23 17.24 16.52
N LYS A 92 -0.11 17.37 17.24
CA LYS A 92 0.98 18.29 16.91
C LYS A 92 1.69 17.90 15.61
N GLU A 93 1.99 16.62 15.43
CA GLU A 93 2.59 16.10 14.20
C GLU A 93 1.65 16.28 12.99
N ILE A 94 0.34 16.14 13.20
CA ILE A 94 -0.67 16.40 12.16
C ILE A 94 -0.72 17.90 11.81
N GLU A 95 -0.57 18.80 12.78
CA GLU A 95 -0.47 20.24 12.54
C GLU A 95 0.78 20.58 11.71
N GLU A 96 1.95 20.01 12.06
CA GLU A 96 3.22 20.18 11.35
C GLU A 96 3.13 19.69 9.88
N ASN A 97 2.26 18.73 9.60
CA ASN A 97 1.95 18.22 8.27
C ASN A 97 0.72 18.92 7.61
N ASP A 98 0.49 20.20 7.88
CA ASP A 98 -0.58 21.00 7.29
C ASP A 98 -1.99 20.39 7.47
N TYR A 99 -2.24 19.73 8.59
CA TYR A 99 -3.49 19.02 8.87
C TYR A 99 -3.85 17.99 7.79
N ASN A 100 -2.84 17.37 7.20
CA ASN A 100 -3.05 16.27 6.27
C ASN A 100 -3.58 15.05 7.04
N LEU A 101 -4.68 14.46 6.55
CA LEU A 101 -5.34 13.31 7.16
C LEU A 101 -5.24 12.07 6.25
N SER A 102 -4.32 12.06 5.29
CA SER A 102 -4.06 10.89 4.46
C SER A 102 -3.29 9.84 5.24
N VAL A 103 -3.79 8.62 5.27
CA VAL A 103 -3.15 7.50 5.98
C VAL A 103 -1.75 7.24 5.45
N SER A 104 -1.54 7.32 4.14
CA SER A 104 -0.24 7.11 3.48
C SER A 104 0.85 8.12 3.87
N THR A 105 0.47 9.23 4.53
CA THR A 105 1.45 10.20 5.04
C THR A 105 2.11 9.72 6.33
N TYR A 106 1.43 8.88 7.11
CA TYR A 106 1.86 8.47 8.45
C TYR A 106 2.18 6.99 8.55
N VAL A 107 1.49 6.15 7.78
CA VAL A 107 1.72 4.70 7.72
C VAL A 107 2.56 4.41 6.49
N GLU A 108 3.79 3.94 6.70
CA GLU A 108 4.67 3.51 5.62
C GLU A 108 4.08 2.27 4.95
N GLN A 109 4.17 2.20 3.63
CA GLN A 109 3.79 0.99 2.93
C GLN A 109 4.98 0.04 2.86
N GLU A 110 4.72 -1.25 3.05
CA GLU A 110 5.72 -2.29 2.82
C GLU A 110 6.25 -2.21 1.38
N ASP A 111 7.55 -2.03 1.23
CA ASP A 111 8.19 -2.05 -0.08
C ASP A 111 8.23 -3.49 -0.60
N THR A 112 7.22 -3.85 -1.38
CA THR A 112 7.09 -5.16 -2.02
C THR A 112 7.84 -5.25 -3.36
N ARG A 113 8.65 -4.24 -3.72
CA ARG A 113 9.45 -4.30 -4.94
C ARG A 113 10.51 -5.37 -4.78
N GLU A 114 10.60 -6.27 -5.75
CA GLU A 114 11.68 -7.24 -5.81
C GLU A 114 13.02 -6.50 -5.84
N HIS A 115 13.89 -6.82 -4.91
CA HIS A 115 15.26 -6.31 -4.92
C HIS A 115 16.01 -6.99 -6.08
N ILE A 116 15.99 -6.34 -7.24
CA ILE A 116 16.67 -6.83 -8.43
C ILE A 116 18.17 -6.61 -8.23
N ASP A 117 18.89 -7.69 -8.06
CA ASP A 117 20.36 -7.67 -8.09
C ASP A 117 20.80 -7.50 -9.55
N ILE A 118 21.33 -6.32 -9.86
CA ILE A 118 21.74 -5.96 -11.22
C ILE A 118 22.88 -6.86 -11.70
N ASP A 119 23.75 -7.31 -10.82
CA ASP A 119 24.88 -8.16 -11.18
C ASP A 119 24.41 -9.59 -11.56
N VAL A 120 23.38 -10.10 -10.88
CA VAL A 120 22.74 -11.37 -11.24
C VAL A 120 22.02 -11.25 -12.58
N LEU A 121 21.26 -10.18 -12.78
CA LEU A 121 20.54 -9.96 -14.02
C LEU A 121 21.49 -9.79 -15.22
N ASN A 122 22.60 -9.09 -15.05
CA ASN A 122 23.61 -8.94 -16.10
C ASN A 122 24.24 -10.29 -16.49
N LYS A 123 24.54 -11.15 -15.52
CA LYS A 123 25.04 -12.51 -15.81
C LYS A 123 24.04 -13.35 -16.60
N GLU A 124 22.77 -13.30 -16.22
CA GLU A 124 21.71 -13.99 -16.97
C GLU A 124 21.59 -13.46 -18.42
N ILE A 125 21.74 -12.15 -18.62
CA ILE A 125 21.75 -11.52 -19.95
C ILE A 125 22.95 -12.03 -20.74
N ASP A 126 24.15 -12.04 -20.17
CA ASP A 126 25.37 -12.52 -20.84
C ASP A 126 25.23 -13.99 -21.26
N GLU A 127 24.72 -14.87 -20.39
CA GLU A 127 24.45 -16.28 -20.71
C GLU A 127 23.45 -16.45 -21.88
N ILE A 128 22.39 -15.62 -21.91
CA ILE A 128 21.40 -15.64 -22.99
C ILE A 128 22.03 -15.19 -24.29
N VAL A 129 22.86 -14.14 -24.28
CA VAL A 129 23.55 -13.61 -25.48
C VAL A 129 24.54 -14.63 -26.04
N GLU A 130 25.32 -15.30 -25.17
CA GLU A 130 26.24 -16.38 -25.61
C GLU A 130 25.47 -17.52 -26.26
N ARG A 131 24.37 -17.95 -25.66
CA ARG A 131 23.52 -19.01 -26.21
C ARG A 131 22.87 -18.61 -27.54
N GLU A 132 22.42 -17.37 -27.66
CA GLU A 132 21.90 -16.83 -28.93
C GLU A 132 22.97 -16.87 -30.03
N GLN A 133 24.20 -16.46 -29.72
CA GLN A 133 25.31 -16.50 -30.68
C GLN A 133 25.63 -17.92 -31.17
N LEU A 134 25.69 -18.89 -30.26
CA LEU A 134 25.87 -20.28 -30.62
C LEU A 134 24.78 -20.78 -31.58
N LEU A 135 23.53 -20.51 -31.27
CA LEU A 135 22.40 -20.90 -32.14
C LEU A 135 22.47 -20.23 -33.53
N ARG A 136 22.86 -18.97 -33.58
CA ARG A 136 23.05 -18.25 -34.85
C ARG A 136 24.17 -18.88 -35.69
N ASP A 137 25.27 -19.29 -35.09
CA ASP A 137 26.38 -19.89 -35.79
C ASP A 137 26.03 -21.32 -36.27
N GLU A 138 25.25 -22.09 -35.49
CA GLU A 138 24.70 -23.37 -35.94
C GLU A 138 23.77 -23.22 -37.15
N ILE A 139 22.87 -22.21 -37.11
CA ILE A 139 21.98 -21.91 -38.27
C ILE A 139 22.78 -21.56 -39.50
N LYS A 140 23.83 -20.71 -39.38
CA LYS A 140 24.71 -20.35 -40.54
C LYS A 140 25.38 -21.59 -41.09
N LYS A 141 25.83 -22.48 -40.25
CA LYS A 141 26.46 -23.73 -40.67
C LYS A 141 25.51 -24.64 -41.46
N ILE A 142 24.28 -24.79 -40.96
CA ILE A 142 23.23 -25.55 -41.64
C ILE A 142 22.89 -24.94 -42.98
N ILE A 143 22.76 -23.60 -43.07
CA ILE A 143 22.50 -22.90 -44.34
C ILE A 143 23.63 -23.16 -45.32
N SER A 144 24.89 -23.09 -44.89
CA SER A 144 26.06 -23.33 -45.78
C SER A 144 26.11 -24.76 -46.28
N GLU A 145 25.56 -25.73 -45.56
CA GLU A 145 25.48 -27.16 -45.97
C GLU A 145 24.35 -27.41 -47.00
N ILE A 146 23.32 -26.55 -47.00
CA ILE A 146 22.17 -26.65 -47.94
C ILE A 146 22.44 -25.94 -49.25
N GLU A 147 23.28 -24.93 -49.27
CA GLU A 147 23.62 -24.13 -50.48
C GLU A 147 24.72 -24.77 -51.39
N VAL A 148 25.05 -26.04 -51.13
CA VAL A 148 26.05 -26.81 -51.98
C VAL A 148 25.33 -27.64 -53.05
#